data_a40e6d869d76c978b3a65c00573094f3
#
_entry.id   a40e6d869d76c978b3a65c00573094f3
#
_cell.length_a   1.000
_cell.length_b   1.000
_cell.length_c   1.000
_cell.angle_alpha   90.00
_cell.angle_beta   90.00
_cell.angle_gamma   90.00
#
_symmetry.space_group_name_H-M   'P 1'
#
loop_
_entity.id
_entity.type
_entity.pdbx_description
1 polymer ?
#
loop_
_entity_poly.entity_id
_entity_poly.type
_entity_poly.pdbx_seq_one_letter_code
_entity_poly.pdbx_strand_id
1 'polypeptide(L)'
;YIRQSLTHNSENNQLRNQLYDITKTPDEIEEIDIKDKYKVIKERRNSKLKSDYGVVTLIDQYVVNILPEGGRKSKVVLVYEIIDENGIEQMKEYQLNTYSLTLQKSEIVKADGSIVPAEEGSGTLVFSNLAIGDVIYIEYESYSNSTGRFYKDFNLDCYFNSTYPTVEAVFAIINPENVNYSTKLFNG
;
A
#
# COMPACT_ATOMS: atom_id res chain seq x y z
N TYR A 1 -8.45 29.59 5.56
CA TYR A 1 -8.35 29.63 4.07
C TYR A 1 -7.90 28.28 3.49
N ILE A 2 -6.78 27.67 3.95
CA ILE A 2 -6.26 26.40 3.40
C ILE A 2 -7.31 25.28 3.49
N ARG A 3 -7.90 25.02 4.68
CA ARG A 3 -8.95 24.01 4.84
C ARG A 3 -10.16 24.25 3.91
N GLN A 4 -10.58 25.49 3.77
CA GLN A 4 -11.68 25.84 2.87
C GLN A 4 -11.30 25.58 1.39
N SER A 5 -10.08 25.89 0.97
CA SER A 5 -9.60 25.56 -0.37
C SER A 5 -9.58 24.04 -0.60
N LEU A 6 -9.18 23.26 0.38
CA LEU A 6 -9.18 21.81 0.30
C LEU A 6 -10.59 21.21 0.19
N THR A 7 -11.64 21.82 0.74
CA THR A 7 -13.01 21.34 0.54
C THR A 7 -13.49 21.50 -0.91
N HIS A 8 -12.87 22.39 -1.67
CA HIS A 8 -13.14 22.57 -3.11
C HIS A 8 -12.21 21.75 -4.00
N ASN A 9 -11.01 21.45 -3.53
CA ASN A 9 -10.00 20.67 -4.24
C ASN A 9 -9.20 19.81 -3.25
N SER A 10 -9.82 18.74 -2.81
CA SER A 10 -9.24 17.82 -1.82
C SER A 10 -8.05 17.00 -2.36
N GLU A 11 -7.82 17.00 -3.69
CA GLU A 11 -6.67 16.35 -4.32
C GLU A 11 -5.38 17.18 -4.24
N ASN A 12 -5.45 18.43 -3.82
CA ASN A 12 -4.28 19.30 -3.77
C ASN A 12 -3.35 18.89 -2.62
N ASN A 13 -2.49 17.92 -2.90
CA ASN A 13 -1.53 17.36 -1.93
C ASN A 13 -0.53 18.41 -1.45
N GLN A 14 -0.10 19.32 -2.32
CA GLN A 14 0.82 20.39 -1.93
C GLN A 14 0.19 21.29 -0.86
N LEU A 15 -1.07 21.68 -1.06
CA LEU A 15 -1.79 22.51 -0.10
C LEU A 15 -2.05 21.75 1.22
N ARG A 16 -2.30 20.46 1.15
CA ARG A 16 -2.47 19.59 2.32
C ARG A 16 -1.17 19.46 3.12
N ASN A 17 -0.06 19.23 2.44
CA ASN A 17 1.26 19.18 3.10
C ASN A 17 1.58 20.51 3.79
N GLN A 18 1.28 21.64 3.17
CA GLN A 18 1.40 22.96 3.80
C GLN A 18 0.52 23.08 5.05
N LEU A 19 -0.71 22.56 5.02
CA LEU A 19 -1.59 22.55 6.19
C LEU A 19 -0.96 21.74 7.34
N TYR A 20 -0.47 20.55 7.04
CA TYR A 20 0.18 19.67 8.03
C TYR A 20 1.42 20.32 8.63
N ASP A 21 2.26 20.97 7.81
CA ASP A 21 3.44 21.70 8.27
C ASP A 21 3.09 22.85 9.23
N ILE A 22 2.02 23.60 8.91
CA ILE A 22 1.57 24.73 9.73
C ILE A 22 0.92 24.23 11.04
N THR A 23 0.09 23.22 10.96
CA THR A 23 -0.65 22.70 12.13
C THR A 23 0.15 21.69 12.95
N LYS A 24 1.30 21.25 12.45
CA LYS A 24 2.10 20.16 13.03
C LYS A 24 1.29 18.89 13.25
N THR A 25 0.33 18.66 12.35
CA THR A 25 -0.50 17.44 12.39
C THR A 25 0.36 16.27 11.93
N PRO A 26 0.52 15.21 12.73
CA PRO A 26 1.22 14.01 12.30
C PRO A 26 0.44 13.29 11.19
N ASP A 27 1.13 12.50 10.39
CA ASP A 27 0.47 11.58 9.47
C ASP A 27 -0.08 10.40 10.27
N GLU A 28 -1.40 10.32 10.39
CA GLU A 28 -2.07 9.28 11.17
C GLU A 28 -1.85 7.86 10.59
N ILE A 29 -1.57 7.75 9.29
CA ILE A 29 -1.23 6.47 8.66
C ILE A 29 0.05 5.91 9.28
N GLU A 30 1.03 6.77 9.57
CA GLU A 30 2.30 6.36 10.15
C GLU A 30 2.16 5.76 11.56
N GLU A 31 1.08 6.04 12.29
CA GLU A 31 0.82 5.42 13.60
C GLU A 31 0.41 3.96 13.50
N ILE A 32 -0.27 3.58 12.41
CA ILE A 32 -0.78 2.23 12.16
C ILE A 32 0.22 1.41 11.36
N ASP A 33 1.01 2.09 10.52
CA ASP A 33 1.96 1.45 9.62
C ASP A 33 3.03 0.62 10.35
N ILE A 34 3.44 -0.48 9.73
CA ILE A 34 4.54 -1.31 10.23
C ILE A 34 5.83 -0.49 10.26
N LYS A 35 6.41 -0.29 11.44
CA LYS A 35 7.56 0.62 11.62
C LYS A 35 8.84 0.12 10.96
N ASP A 36 9.11 -1.19 11.04
CA ASP A 36 10.31 -1.80 10.48
C ASP A 36 9.93 -2.98 9.58
N LYS A 37 9.67 -2.67 8.30
CA LYS A 37 9.29 -3.67 7.31
C LYS A 37 10.42 -4.68 7.04
N TYR A 38 11.67 -4.26 7.07
CA TYR A 38 12.79 -5.17 6.83
C TYR A 38 12.98 -6.20 7.96
N LYS A 39 12.73 -5.78 9.19
CA LYS A 39 12.69 -6.72 10.32
C LYS A 39 11.58 -7.76 10.13
N VAL A 40 10.38 -7.29 9.77
CA VAL A 40 9.23 -8.18 9.52
C VAL A 40 9.51 -9.12 8.34
N ILE A 41 10.11 -8.62 7.26
CA ILE A 41 10.55 -9.45 6.12
C ILE A 41 11.49 -10.55 6.62
N LYS A 42 12.50 -10.20 7.41
CA LYS A 42 13.47 -11.16 7.96
C LYS A 42 12.82 -12.22 8.85
N GLU A 43 11.82 -11.83 9.64
CA GLU A 43 11.12 -12.74 10.57
C GLU A 43 10.14 -13.67 9.84
N ARG A 44 9.53 -13.21 8.74
CA ARG A 44 8.46 -13.95 8.03
C ARG A 44 8.92 -14.71 6.81
N ARG A 45 10.07 -14.36 6.23
CA ARG A 45 10.63 -15.12 5.12
C ARG A 45 10.88 -16.58 5.52
N ASN A 46 10.86 -17.48 4.55
CA ASN A 46 10.85 -18.92 4.74
C ASN A 46 9.58 -19.39 5.48
N SER A 47 8.45 -18.72 5.24
CA SER A 47 7.16 -19.21 5.68
C SER A 47 6.97 -20.62 5.12
N LYS A 48 6.38 -21.52 5.91
CA LYS A 48 6.11 -22.90 5.46
C LYS A 48 4.85 -23.00 4.60
N LEU A 49 4.31 -21.86 4.16
CA LEU A 49 3.15 -21.83 3.29
C LEU A 49 3.51 -22.39 1.91
N LYS A 50 2.62 -23.21 1.38
CA LYS A 50 2.74 -23.74 0.03
C LYS A 50 1.93 -22.86 -0.92
N SER A 51 2.46 -22.65 -2.11
CA SER A 51 1.78 -21.89 -3.15
C SER A 51 1.94 -22.60 -4.48
N ASP A 52 0.84 -22.77 -5.19
CA ASP A 52 0.84 -23.35 -6.54
C ASP A 52 1.38 -22.36 -7.59
N TYR A 53 1.54 -21.09 -7.20
CA TYR A 53 2.04 -20.01 -8.05
C TYR A 53 3.50 -19.62 -7.76
N GLY A 54 4.16 -20.28 -6.82
CA GLY A 54 5.54 -19.98 -6.45
C GLY A 54 5.76 -18.68 -5.70
N VAL A 55 4.69 -18.06 -5.19
CA VAL A 55 4.72 -16.78 -4.47
C VAL A 55 3.96 -16.91 -3.16
N VAL A 56 4.51 -16.35 -2.08
CA VAL A 56 3.83 -16.18 -0.79
C VAL A 56 3.79 -14.69 -0.45
N THR A 57 2.63 -14.18 -0.10
CA THR A 57 2.48 -12.81 0.41
C THR A 57 2.83 -12.76 1.89
N LEU A 58 3.92 -12.09 2.25
CA LEU A 58 4.34 -11.92 3.65
C LEU A 58 3.57 -10.79 4.33
N ILE A 59 3.29 -9.72 3.59
CA ILE A 59 2.50 -8.56 4.04
C ILE A 59 1.63 -8.11 2.89
N ASP A 60 0.33 -7.97 3.16
CA ASP A 60 -0.65 -7.26 2.34
C ASP A 60 -1.33 -6.24 3.25
N GLN A 61 -0.81 -5.00 3.27
CA GLN A 61 -1.33 -3.93 4.11
C GLN A 61 -1.95 -2.83 3.26
N TYR A 62 -3.18 -2.48 3.58
CA TYR A 62 -3.89 -1.35 3.03
C TYR A 62 -4.45 -0.48 4.15
N VAL A 63 -3.87 0.71 4.35
CA VAL A 63 -4.32 1.70 5.32
C VAL A 63 -4.93 2.88 4.58
N VAL A 64 -6.13 3.27 4.97
CA VAL A 64 -6.87 4.40 4.37
C VAL A 64 -7.19 5.43 5.44
N ASN A 65 -6.80 6.67 5.22
CA ASN A 65 -7.18 7.82 6.03
C ASN A 65 -8.23 8.65 5.29
N ILE A 66 -9.42 8.73 5.85
CA ILE A 66 -10.51 9.59 5.37
C ILE A 66 -10.25 11.01 5.89
N LEU A 67 -10.11 11.94 4.96
CA LEU A 67 -9.65 13.28 5.28
C LEU A 67 -10.83 14.21 5.66
N PRO A 68 -10.68 15.05 6.70
CA PRO A 68 -11.76 15.92 7.19
C PRO A 68 -12.31 16.88 6.14
N GLU A 69 -11.48 17.32 5.22
CA GLU A 69 -11.84 18.23 4.11
C GLU A 69 -12.38 17.48 2.87
N GLY A 70 -12.58 16.18 2.98
CA GLY A 70 -12.99 15.31 1.89
C GLY A 70 -11.80 14.65 1.17
N GLY A 71 -12.09 13.56 0.47
CA GLY A 71 -11.08 12.70 -0.12
C GLY A 71 -10.44 11.75 0.89
N ARG A 72 -9.47 10.99 0.43
CA ARG A 72 -8.74 10.01 1.24
C ARG A 72 -7.28 9.93 0.79
N LYS A 73 -6.41 9.67 1.75
CA LYS A 73 -5.05 9.22 1.55
C LYS A 73 -5.01 7.70 1.80
N SER A 74 -4.30 6.97 0.99
CA SER A 74 -4.09 5.54 1.18
C SER A 74 -2.62 5.21 1.12
N LYS A 75 -2.20 4.24 1.95
CA LYS A 75 -0.87 3.66 1.91
C LYS A 75 -0.99 2.15 1.75
N VAL A 76 -0.25 1.61 0.81
CA VAL A 76 -0.21 0.18 0.49
C VAL A 76 1.20 -0.33 0.70
N VAL A 77 1.32 -1.46 1.38
CA VAL A 77 2.57 -2.21 1.56
C VAL A 77 2.33 -3.64 1.10
N LEU A 78 3.06 -4.04 0.07
CA LEU A 78 3.00 -5.39 -0.51
C LEU A 78 4.39 -6.03 -0.41
N VAL A 79 4.44 -7.20 0.19
CA VAL A 79 5.69 -7.95 0.35
C VAL A 79 5.47 -9.39 -0.09
N TYR A 80 6.23 -9.81 -1.09
CA TYR A 80 6.09 -11.12 -1.74
C TYR A 80 7.39 -11.91 -1.65
N GLU A 81 7.35 -13.13 -1.13
CA GLU A 81 8.47 -14.07 -1.15
C GLU A 81 8.37 -14.98 -2.37
N ILE A 82 9.48 -15.14 -3.07
CA ILE A 82 9.62 -16.04 -4.22
C ILE A 82 10.08 -17.41 -3.72
N ILE A 83 9.25 -18.44 -3.89
CA ILE A 83 9.52 -19.75 -3.33
C ILE A 83 9.90 -20.81 -4.37
N ASP A 84 9.69 -20.55 -5.65
CA ASP A 84 10.13 -21.42 -6.76
C ASP A 84 10.26 -20.64 -8.09
N GLU A 85 10.65 -21.34 -9.16
CA GLU A 85 10.86 -20.77 -10.50
C GLU A 85 9.57 -20.17 -11.09
N ASN A 86 8.40 -20.73 -10.77
CA ASN A 86 7.14 -20.18 -11.22
C ASN A 86 6.91 -18.78 -10.62
N GLY A 87 7.28 -18.59 -9.36
CA GLY A 87 7.22 -17.29 -8.69
C GLY A 87 8.10 -16.23 -9.35
N ILE A 88 9.28 -16.60 -9.86
CA ILE A 88 10.14 -15.70 -10.64
C ILE A 88 9.40 -15.24 -11.90
N GLU A 89 8.82 -16.17 -12.66
CA GLU A 89 8.09 -15.85 -13.90
C GLU A 89 6.85 -14.98 -13.62
N GLN A 90 6.16 -15.20 -12.52
CA GLN A 90 4.98 -14.44 -12.13
C GLN A 90 5.31 -13.00 -11.71
N MET A 91 6.46 -12.79 -11.06
CA MET A 91 6.76 -11.54 -10.35
C MET A 91 7.89 -10.71 -10.98
N LYS A 92 8.57 -11.21 -12.02
CA LYS A 92 9.62 -10.45 -12.72
C LYS A 92 9.14 -9.10 -13.27
N GLU A 93 7.84 -9.01 -13.57
CA GLU A 93 7.17 -7.78 -13.99
C GLU A 93 5.89 -7.59 -13.16
N TYR A 94 5.75 -6.45 -12.53
CA TYR A 94 4.58 -6.10 -11.73
C TYR A 94 3.90 -4.85 -12.30
N GLN A 95 2.66 -5.00 -12.73
CA GLN A 95 1.87 -3.89 -13.26
C GLN A 95 1.37 -3.00 -12.11
N LEU A 96 1.78 -1.75 -12.12
CA LEU A 96 1.36 -0.76 -11.15
C LEU A 96 0.97 0.53 -11.86
N ASN A 97 -0.30 0.94 -11.74
CA ASN A 97 -0.74 2.21 -12.32
C ASN A 97 -0.14 3.40 -11.55
N THR A 98 1.03 3.85 -11.98
CA THR A 98 1.79 4.90 -11.30
C THR A 98 1.24 6.32 -11.48
N TYR A 99 0.26 6.53 -12.35
CA TYR A 99 -0.25 7.88 -12.68
C TYR A 99 -0.98 8.58 -11.52
N SER A 100 -1.52 7.81 -10.58
CA SER A 100 -2.32 8.33 -9.46
C SER A 100 -1.72 8.01 -8.09
N LEU A 101 -0.46 7.59 -8.04
CA LEU A 101 0.20 7.20 -6.81
C LEU A 101 1.62 7.77 -6.71
N THR A 102 2.15 7.78 -5.50
CA THR A 102 3.54 8.10 -5.21
C THR A 102 4.24 6.84 -4.73
N LEU A 103 5.12 6.28 -5.56
CA LEU A 103 5.92 5.12 -5.22
C LEU A 103 6.95 5.51 -4.16
N GLN A 104 6.96 4.79 -3.04
CA GLN A 104 7.87 5.00 -1.92
C GLN A 104 9.02 3.99 -1.97
N LYS A 105 8.70 2.74 -2.29
CA LYS A 105 9.62 1.61 -2.40
C LYS A 105 9.22 0.69 -3.53
N SER A 106 10.21 0.24 -4.29
CA SER A 106 10.11 -0.87 -5.22
C SER A 106 11.47 -1.56 -5.30
N GLU A 107 11.62 -2.67 -4.60
CA GLU A 107 12.94 -3.28 -4.44
C GLU A 107 12.87 -4.79 -4.19
N ILE A 108 13.99 -5.46 -4.45
CA ILE A 108 14.22 -6.85 -4.08
C ILE A 108 15.10 -6.85 -2.82
N VAL A 109 14.63 -7.49 -1.77
CA VAL A 109 15.42 -7.83 -0.58
C VAL A 109 15.97 -9.25 -0.79
N LYS A 110 17.24 -9.34 -1.15
CA LYS A 110 17.93 -10.60 -1.44
C LYS A 110 17.99 -11.54 -0.22
N ALA A 111 18.30 -12.81 -0.46
CA ALA A 111 18.44 -13.80 0.60
C ALA A 111 19.56 -13.44 1.59
N ASP A 112 20.62 -12.78 1.15
CA ASP A 112 21.73 -12.27 1.96
C ASP A 112 21.44 -10.94 2.68
N GLY A 113 20.26 -10.35 2.42
CA GLY A 113 19.83 -9.07 2.97
C GLY A 113 20.25 -7.86 2.16
N SER A 114 20.95 -8.01 1.05
CA SER A 114 21.23 -6.89 0.14
C SER A 114 19.95 -6.42 -0.55
N ILE A 115 19.91 -5.15 -0.96
CA ILE A 115 18.75 -4.51 -1.56
C ILE A 115 19.07 -4.12 -2.99
N VAL A 116 18.21 -4.50 -3.93
CA VAL A 116 18.30 -4.15 -5.35
C VAL A 116 17.03 -3.40 -5.75
N PRO A 117 17.11 -2.12 -6.13
CA PRO A 117 15.94 -1.39 -6.62
C PRO A 117 15.36 -2.03 -7.88
N ALA A 118 14.03 -1.98 -8.03
CA ALA A 118 13.38 -2.32 -9.29
C ALA A 118 13.65 -1.27 -10.35
N GLU A 119 13.58 -1.67 -11.61
CA GLU A 119 13.55 -0.75 -12.75
C GLU A 119 12.09 -0.27 -12.95
N GLU A 120 11.90 1.04 -13.11
CA GLU A 120 10.58 1.62 -13.30
C GLU A 120 10.38 2.03 -14.75
N GLY A 121 9.28 1.60 -15.35
CA GLY A 121 8.93 1.98 -16.72
C GLY A 121 7.44 1.90 -17.01
N SER A 122 6.87 2.98 -17.52
CA SER A 122 5.49 3.05 -18.08
C SER A 122 4.39 2.31 -17.29
N GLY A 123 4.43 2.40 -15.94
CA GLY A 123 3.45 1.72 -15.09
C GLY A 123 3.77 0.26 -14.79
N THR A 124 5.00 -0.17 -15.07
CA THR A 124 5.49 -1.51 -14.74
C THR A 124 6.74 -1.39 -13.89
N LEU A 125 6.82 -2.22 -12.85
CA LEU A 125 8.04 -2.45 -12.07
C LEU A 125 8.69 -3.73 -12.58
N VAL A 126 9.98 -3.66 -12.92
CA VAL A 126 10.75 -4.80 -13.40
C VAL A 126 11.77 -5.20 -12.34
N PHE A 127 11.68 -6.43 -11.86
CA PHE A 127 12.54 -7.00 -10.84
C PHE A 127 13.61 -7.88 -11.48
N SER A 128 14.71 -7.26 -11.90
CA SER A 128 15.81 -7.93 -12.58
C SER A 128 16.58 -8.86 -11.63
N ASN A 129 17.01 -10.01 -12.16
CA ASN A 129 17.82 -11.02 -11.41
C ASN A 129 17.12 -11.56 -10.15
N LEU A 130 15.80 -11.73 -10.21
CA LEU A 130 15.01 -12.35 -9.17
C LEU A 130 15.43 -13.82 -9.01
N ALA A 131 15.52 -14.29 -7.75
CA ALA A 131 15.92 -15.64 -7.43
C ALA A 131 15.00 -16.23 -6.35
N ILE A 132 14.98 -17.55 -6.22
CA ILE A 132 14.26 -18.24 -5.14
C ILE A 132 14.79 -17.79 -3.78
N GLY A 133 13.90 -17.46 -2.86
CA GLY A 133 14.20 -16.91 -1.54
C GLY A 133 14.35 -15.37 -1.51
N ASP A 134 14.30 -14.70 -2.65
CA ASP A 134 14.21 -13.24 -2.69
C ASP A 134 12.82 -12.76 -2.25
N VAL A 135 12.79 -11.54 -1.76
CA VAL A 135 11.54 -10.89 -1.35
C VAL A 135 11.37 -9.59 -2.11
N ILE A 136 10.25 -9.44 -2.80
CA ILE A 136 9.84 -8.18 -3.42
C ILE A 136 9.13 -7.33 -2.38
N TYR A 137 9.54 -6.07 -2.26
CA TYR A 137 8.92 -5.08 -1.40
C TYR A 137 8.46 -3.88 -2.23
N ILE A 138 7.15 -3.63 -2.21
CA ILE A 138 6.51 -2.49 -2.89
C ILE A 138 5.75 -1.68 -1.82
N GLU A 139 5.96 -0.37 -1.81
CA GLU A 139 5.25 0.56 -0.94
C GLU A 139 4.88 1.80 -1.73
N TYR A 140 3.61 2.20 -1.68
CA TYR A 140 3.15 3.42 -2.34
C TYR A 140 2.01 4.10 -1.59
N GLU A 141 1.86 5.38 -1.86
CA GLU A 141 0.76 6.20 -1.39
C GLU A 141 -0.10 6.67 -2.57
N SER A 142 -1.38 6.82 -2.33
CA SER A 142 -2.30 7.42 -3.29
C SER A 142 -3.29 8.34 -2.62
N TYR A 143 -3.80 9.30 -3.39
CA TYR A 143 -4.86 10.19 -2.97
C TYR A 143 -6.02 10.05 -3.95
N SER A 144 -7.24 10.03 -3.42
CA SER A 144 -8.43 10.08 -4.24
C SER A 144 -9.51 10.90 -3.55
N ASN A 145 -10.42 11.45 -4.34
CA ASN A 145 -11.57 12.17 -3.83
C ASN A 145 -12.83 11.86 -4.64
N SER A 146 -13.96 12.14 -4.01
CA SER A 146 -15.22 12.33 -4.71
C SER A 146 -15.44 13.82 -4.94
N THR A 147 -16.05 14.20 -6.04
CA THR A 147 -16.27 15.59 -6.42
C THR A 147 -17.73 16.03 -6.19
N GLY A 148 -17.97 17.36 -6.21
CA GLY A 148 -19.30 17.93 -6.08
C GLY A 148 -19.92 17.67 -4.71
N ARG A 149 -21.23 17.38 -4.67
CA ARG A 149 -21.98 17.15 -3.43
C ARG A 149 -21.57 15.90 -2.65
N PHE A 150 -20.83 15.00 -3.30
CA PHE A 150 -20.40 13.71 -2.73
C PHE A 150 -18.94 13.73 -2.24
N TYR A 151 -18.35 14.91 -2.08
CA TYR A 151 -16.93 15.04 -1.72
C TYR A 151 -16.53 14.37 -0.38
N LYS A 152 -17.51 14.13 0.49
CA LYS A 152 -17.33 13.41 1.77
C LYS A 152 -17.71 11.93 1.70
N ASP A 153 -18.35 11.51 0.62
CA ASP A 153 -18.78 10.13 0.49
C ASP A 153 -17.62 9.25 0.07
N PHE A 154 -17.53 8.07 0.65
CA PHE A 154 -16.56 7.07 0.24
C PHE A 154 -17.17 5.68 0.22
N ASN A 155 -16.67 4.86 -0.68
CA ASN A 155 -16.89 3.43 -0.70
C ASN A 155 -15.54 2.75 -0.86
N LEU A 156 -15.29 1.72 -0.07
CA LEU A 156 -14.04 0.97 -0.05
C LEU A 156 -14.37 -0.52 -0.03
N ASP A 157 -13.81 -1.24 -0.98
CA ASP A 157 -13.82 -2.69 -0.99
C ASP A 157 -12.41 -3.20 -0.66
N CYS A 158 -12.32 -4.15 0.25
CA CYS A 158 -11.09 -4.84 0.58
C CYS A 158 -11.32 -6.34 0.50
N TYR A 159 -10.41 -7.02 -0.18
CA TYR A 159 -10.44 -8.45 -0.38
C TYR A 159 -9.28 -9.08 0.40
N PHE A 160 -9.61 -9.86 1.44
CA PHE A 160 -8.59 -10.62 2.20
C PHE A 160 -8.18 -11.93 1.50
N ASN A 161 -8.92 -12.32 0.46
CA ASN A 161 -8.58 -13.46 -0.38
C ASN A 161 -7.67 -13.01 -1.52
N SER A 162 -6.41 -13.41 -1.45
CA SER A 162 -5.41 -13.19 -2.49
C SER A 162 -5.24 -14.44 -3.37
N THR A 163 -4.67 -14.24 -4.56
CA THR A 163 -4.21 -15.35 -5.42
C THR A 163 -3.10 -16.14 -4.75
N TYR A 164 -2.30 -15.49 -3.91
CA TYR A 164 -1.18 -16.08 -3.20
C TYR A 164 -1.52 -16.32 -1.73
N PRO A 165 -1.05 -17.41 -1.13
CA PRO A 165 -1.15 -17.63 0.31
C PRO A 165 -0.55 -16.44 1.07
N THR A 166 -1.27 -15.93 2.06
CA THR A 166 -0.92 -14.69 2.76
C THR A 166 -0.65 -14.97 4.23
N VAL A 167 0.50 -14.50 4.72
CA VAL A 167 0.89 -14.59 6.13
C VAL A 167 0.14 -13.56 6.96
N GLU A 168 0.07 -12.31 6.49
CA GLU A 168 -0.66 -11.24 7.14
C GLU A 168 -1.33 -10.33 6.12
N ALA A 169 -2.63 -10.12 6.29
CA ALA A 169 -3.40 -9.12 5.59
C ALA A 169 -3.96 -8.10 6.59
N VAL A 170 -3.73 -6.81 6.34
CA VAL A 170 -4.20 -5.71 7.18
C VAL A 170 -4.99 -4.73 6.33
N PHE A 171 -6.24 -4.51 6.72
CA PHE A 171 -7.04 -3.40 6.22
C PHE A 171 -7.44 -2.51 7.38
N ALA A 172 -7.02 -1.25 7.35
CA ALA A 172 -7.32 -0.28 8.37
C ALA A 172 -7.92 0.99 7.78
N ILE A 173 -8.92 1.53 8.45
CA ILE A 173 -9.55 2.81 8.10
C ILE A 173 -9.37 3.76 9.27
N ILE A 174 -8.73 4.89 9.02
CA ILE A 174 -8.67 6.03 9.91
C ILE A 174 -9.81 6.96 9.51
N ASN A 175 -10.73 7.22 10.44
CA ASN A 175 -11.94 7.96 10.14
C ASN A 175 -12.09 9.15 11.09
N PRO A 176 -12.24 10.39 10.59
CA PRO A 176 -12.49 11.52 11.45
C PRO A 176 -13.84 11.37 12.20
N GLU A 177 -13.90 11.85 13.43
CA GLU A 177 -15.07 11.69 14.33
C GLU A 177 -16.41 12.18 13.74
N ASN A 178 -16.35 13.08 12.78
CA ASN A 178 -17.54 13.68 12.15
C ASN A 178 -18.01 12.96 10.87
N VAL A 179 -17.42 11.81 10.52
CA VAL A 179 -17.81 11.01 9.36
C VAL A 179 -18.39 9.68 9.83
N ASN A 180 -19.65 9.45 9.52
CA ASN A 180 -20.30 8.17 9.79
C ASN A 180 -20.05 7.20 8.64
N TYR A 181 -19.73 5.95 8.97
CA TYR A 181 -19.61 4.88 8.00
C TYR A 181 -20.23 3.58 8.53
N SER A 182 -20.51 2.68 7.62
CA SER A 182 -20.93 1.32 7.93
C SER A 182 -20.03 0.31 7.24
N THR A 183 -19.80 -0.81 7.88
CA THR A 183 -19.02 -1.92 7.31
C THR A 183 -19.90 -3.14 7.12
N LYS A 184 -19.61 -3.92 6.07
CA LYS A 184 -20.24 -5.21 5.85
C LYS A 184 -19.18 -6.22 5.45
N LEU A 185 -19.11 -7.32 6.19
CA LEU A 185 -18.27 -8.46 5.87
C LEU A 185 -19.08 -9.46 5.03
N PHE A 186 -18.48 -9.94 3.93
CA PHE A 186 -19.05 -10.98 3.08
C PHE A 186 -18.17 -12.22 3.15
N ASN A 187 -18.77 -13.39 3.24
CA ASN A 187 -18.08 -14.69 3.25
C ASN A 187 -17.03 -14.85 4.36
N GLY A 188 -17.25 -14.19 5.50
CA GLY A 188 -16.45 -14.32 6.70
C GLY A 188 -17.09 -15.18 7.75
#